data_9a5c087f28262dbdb2da03930f7f80f3
#
_entry.id   9a5c087f28262dbdb2da03930f7f80f3
#
_cell.length_a   1.000
_cell.length_b   1.000
_cell.length_c   1.000
_cell.angle_alpha   90.00
_cell.angle_beta   90.00
_cell.angle_gamma   90.00
#
_symmetry.space_group_name_H-M   'P 1'
#
loop_
_entity.id
_entity.type
_entity.pdbx_description
1 polymer ?
#
loop_
_entity_poly.entity_id
_entity_poly.type
_entity_poly.pdbx_seq_one_letter_code
_entity_poly.pdbx_strand_id
1 'polypeptide(L)'
;MKQFYETPTIETAVRLLRPNASFSISDQYGFEYWEDPTGEEPPEFDEIQAKLKAIFKIWEWNTYQRERTDGYGCICDQLDMLYKDIKSGNLENGEWVNHIDSVKKEFPKPTGTKPPSVM
;
A
#
# COMPACT_ATOMS: atom_id res chain seq x y z
N MET A 1 7.59 0.22 -7.00
CA MET A 1 7.06 -0.90 -6.20
C MET A 1 5.59 -0.68 -5.91
N LYS A 2 4.78 -1.69 -6.14
CA LYS A 2 3.34 -1.57 -5.95
C LYS A 2 3.02 -1.60 -4.45
N GLN A 3 2.37 -0.56 -3.95
CA GLN A 3 1.91 -0.52 -2.56
C GLN A 3 0.58 -1.27 -2.42
N PHE A 4 0.33 -1.79 -1.23
CA PHE A 4 -0.94 -2.41 -0.92
C PHE A 4 -1.96 -1.32 -0.56
N TYR A 5 -2.67 -0.80 -1.56
CA TYR A 5 -3.75 0.17 -1.32
C TYR A 5 -5.01 -0.51 -0.79
N GLU A 6 -5.23 -1.75 -1.19
CA GLU A 6 -6.37 -2.54 -0.71
C GLU A 6 -5.95 -3.37 0.51
N THR A 7 -6.93 -3.69 1.35
CA THR A 7 -6.72 -4.54 2.51
C THR A 7 -6.16 -5.90 2.07
N PRO A 8 -5.02 -6.35 2.62
CA PRO A 8 -4.46 -7.65 2.25
C PRO A 8 -5.38 -8.81 2.58
N THR A 9 -5.37 -9.82 1.70
CA THR A 9 -6.18 -11.03 1.83
C THR A 9 -5.29 -12.26 1.80
N ILE A 10 -5.89 -13.43 2.06
CA ILE A 10 -5.20 -14.73 1.93
C ILE A 10 -4.62 -14.88 0.52
N GLU A 11 -5.37 -14.48 -0.51
CA GLU A 11 -4.88 -14.52 -1.89
C GLU A 11 -3.61 -13.68 -2.07
N THR A 12 -3.55 -12.51 -1.44
CA THR A 12 -2.35 -11.67 -1.47
C THR A 12 -1.13 -12.42 -0.95
N ALA A 13 -1.28 -13.08 0.19
CA ALA A 13 -0.20 -13.87 0.81
C ALA A 13 0.24 -15.01 -0.09
N VAL A 14 -0.70 -15.77 -0.65
CA VAL A 14 -0.40 -16.89 -1.54
C VAL A 14 0.34 -16.43 -2.80
N ARG A 15 -0.08 -15.31 -3.40
CA ARG A 15 0.58 -14.76 -4.58
C ARG A 15 2.02 -14.34 -4.31
N LEU A 16 2.33 -13.86 -3.10
CA LEU A 16 3.69 -13.52 -2.72
C LEU A 16 4.55 -14.77 -2.42
N LEU A 17 3.95 -15.81 -1.84
CA LEU A 17 4.65 -17.05 -1.53
C LEU A 17 4.91 -17.90 -2.77
N ARG A 18 4.00 -17.89 -3.73
CA ARG A 18 4.07 -18.68 -4.97
C ARG A 18 3.69 -17.78 -6.16
N PRO A 19 4.63 -16.91 -6.60
CA PRO A 19 4.31 -15.88 -7.61
C PRO A 19 3.95 -16.43 -8.98
N ASN A 20 4.33 -17.66 -9.29
CA ASN A 20 4.06 -18.27 -10.60
C ASN A 20 2.80 -19.14 -10.63
N ALA A 21 2.16 -19.34 -9.49
CA ALA A 21 1.00 -20.22 -9.38
C ALA A 21 -0.29 -19.56 -9.89
N SER A 22 -1.12 -20.40 -10.50
CA SER A 22 -2.52 -20.09 -10.78
C SER A 22 -3.36 -20.89 -9.81
N PHE A 23 -4.29 -20.23 -9.11
CA PHE A 23 -5.03 -20.91 -8.06
C PHE A 23 -6.40 -20.29 -7.83
N SER A 24 -7.27 -21.09 -7.22
CA SER A 24 -8.53 -20.66 -6.67
C SER A 24 -8.62 -21.16 -5.24
N ILE A 25 -9.05 -20.31 -4.33
CA ILE A 25 -9.11 -20.65 -2.90
C ILE A 25 -10.49 -20.34 -2.35
N SER A 26 -10.96 -21.23 -1.48
CA SER A 26 -12.21 -21.07 -0.74
C SER A 26 -11.89 -20.89 0.73
N ASP A 27 -12.66 -20.02 1.41
CA ASP A 27 -12.48 -19.78 2.84
C ASP A 27 -12.75 -21.02 3.70
N GLN A 28 -13.57 -21.96 3.20
CA GLN A 28 -13.96 -23.15 3.94
C GLN A 28 -13.15 -24.39 3.61
N TYR A 29 -12.71 -24.54 2.37
CA TYR A 29 -12.17 -25.79 1.86
C TYR A 29 -10.73 -25.72 1.39
N GLY A 30 -10.07 -24.58 1.53
CA GLY A 30 -8.71 -24.40 1.07
C GLY A 30 -8.63 -24.20 -0.45
N PHE A 31 -7.59 -24.76 -1.06
CA PHE A 31 -7.40 -24.60 -2.49
C PHE A 31 -8.38 -25.47 -3.29
N GLU A 32 -9.18 -24.84 -4.12
CA GLU A 32 -10.07 -25.54 -5.05
C GLU A 32 -9.36 -25.89 -6.35
N TYR A 33 -8.37 -25.08 -6.73
CA TYR A 33 -7.56 -25.24 -7.94
C TYR A 33 -6.16 -24.80 -7.64
N TRP A 34 -5.18 -25.55 -8.14
CA TRP A 34 -3.76 -25.20 -8.01
C TRP A 34 -2.98 -25.68 -9.23
N GLU A 35 -2.25 -24.76 -9.86
CA GLU A 35 -1.31 -25.06 -10.93
C GLU A 35 -0.10 -24.17 -10.81
N ASP A 36 1.09 -24.76 -10.73
CA ASP A 36 2.34 -24.03 -10.68
C ASP A 36 3.29 -24.58 -11.74
N PRO A 37 3.66 -23.76 -12.75
CA PRO A 37 4.60 -24.20 -13.80
C PRO A 37 5.96 -24.61 -13.27
N THR A 38 6.38 -24.12 -12.11
CA THR A 38 7.65 -24.47 -11.46
C THR A 38 7.56 -25.75 -10.65
N GLY A 39 6.37 -26.32 -10.51
CA GLY A 39 6.13 -27.55 -9.75
C GLY A 39 6.07 -27.37 -8.26
N GLU A 40 6.01 -26.16 -7.75
CA GLU A 40 5.84 -25.91 -6.31
C GLU A 40 4.44 -26.27 -5.84
N GLU A 41 4.36 -26.84 -4.66
CA GLU A 41 3.10 -27.19 -4.03
C GLU A 41 2.45 -25.97 -3.36
N PRO A 42 1.13 -26.02 -3.09
CA PRO A 42 0.46 -24.97 -2.33
C PRO A 42 1.15 -24.75 -0.97
N PRO A 43 1.26 -23.48 -0.51
CA PRO A 43 1.84 -23.22 0.81
C PRO A 43 0.97 -23.78 1.93
N GLU A 44 1.61 -24.15 3.03
CA GLU A 44 0.91 -24.58 4.24
C GLU A 44 0.13 -23.42 4.87
N PHE A 45 -0.94 -23.77 5.59
CA PHE A 45 -1.79 -22.79 6.27
C PHE A 45 -0.99 -21.86 7.21
N ASP A 46 -0.08 -22.44 7.99
CA ASP A 46 0.75 -21.65 8.92
C ASP A 46 1.66 -20.67 8.18
N GLU A 47 2.20 -21.08 7.05
CA GLU A 47 3.03 -20.23 6.18
C GLU A 47 2.21 -19.06 5.62
N ILE A 48 0.99 -19.32 5.17
CA ILE A 48 0.07 -18.30 4.68
C ILE A 48 -0.26 -17.30 5.79
N GLN A 49 -0.57 -17.78 6.99
CA GLN A 49 -0.92 -16.93 8.13
C GLN A 49 0.25 -16.04 8.54
N ALA A 50 1.46 -16.58 8.60
CA ALA A 50 2.66 -15.82 8.94
C ALA A 50 2.93 -14.72 7.90
N LYS A 51 2.78 -15.03 6.62
CA LYS A 51 2.96 -14.07 5.54
C LYS A 51 1.90 -12.96 5.59
N LEU A 52 0.64 -13.33 5.78
CA LEU A 52 -0.47 -12.38 5.89
C LEU A 52 -0.25 -11.42 7.05
N LYS A 53 0.18 -11.91 8.20
CA LYS A 53 0.50 -11.08 9.36
C LYS A 53 1.59 -10.06 9.06
N ALA A 54 2.65 -10.47 8.36
CA ALA A 54 3.74 -9.58 7.96
C ALA A 54 3.26 -8.52 6.98
N ILE A 55 2.42 -8.88 6.02
CA ILE A 55 1.83 -7.96 5.05
C ILE A 55 0.94 -6.93 5.76
N PHE A 56 0.12 -7.36 6.71
CA PHE A 56 -0.74 -6.46 7.49
C PHE A 56 0.06 -5.42 8.29
N LYS A 57 1.19 -5.78 8.85
CA LYS A 57 2.04 -4.83 9.57
C LYS A 57 2.52 -3.71 8.63
N ILE A 58 2.92 -4.05 7.42
CA ILE A 58 3.33 -3.08 6.41
C ILE A 58 2.14 -2.21 5.99
N TRP A 59 0.98 -2.84 5.77
CA TRP A 59 -0.24 -2.14 5.36
C TRP A 59 -0.68 -1.11 6.42
N GLU A 60 -0.64 -1.48 7.69
CA GLU A 60 -0.94 -0.57 8.80
C GLU A 60 0.07 0.57 8.89
N TRP A 61 1.38 0.26 8.76
CA TRP A 61 2.42 1.29 8.77
C TRP A 61 2.18 2.33 7.67
N ASN A 62 1.75 1.91 6.50
CA ASN A 62 1.54 2.76 5.33
C ASN A 62 0.17 3.48 5.33
N THR A 63 -0.64 3.34 6.38
CA THR A 63 -1.95 4.02 6.47
C THR A 63 -1.82 5.52 6.25
N TYR A 64 -0.81 6.16 6.83
CA TYR A 64 -0.58 7.60 6.68
C TYR A 64 -0.38 8.00 5.22
N GLN A 65 0.27 7.16 4.41
CA GLN A 65 0.49 7.45 2.99
C GLN A 65 -0.82 7.42 2.20
N ARG A 66 -1.68 6.44 2.48
CA ARG A 66 -2.99 6.36 1.83
C ARG A 66 -3.87 7.56 2.19
N GLU A 67 -3.89 7.91 3.47
CA GLU A 67 -4.65 9.06 3.96
C GLU A 67 -4.11 10.37 3.38
N ARG A 68 -2.80 10.53 3.30
CA ARG A 68 -2.17 11.69 2.66
C ARG A 68 -2.53 11.78 1.19
N THR A 69 -2.51 10.67 0.46
CA THR A 69 -2.84 10.62 -0.96
C THR A 69 -4.25 11.15 -1.19
N ASP A 70 -5.21 10.73 -0.38
CA ASP A 70 -6.58 11.23 -0.43
C ASP A 70 -6.66 12.71 -0.05
N GLY A 71 -5.91 13.12 0.96
CA GLY A 71 -5.90 14.51 1.44
C GLY A 71 -5.27 15.49 0.47
N TYR A 72 -4.28 15.07 -0.32
CA TYR A 72 -3.66 15.95 -1.31
C TYR A 72 -4.63 16.35 -2.44
N GLY A 73 -5.59 15.49 -2.74
CA GLY A 73 -6.58 15.76 -3.78
C GLY A 73 -6.07 15.50 -5.19
N CYS A 74 -6.83 15.96 -6.17
CA CYS A 74 -6.51 15.78 -7.58
C CYS A 74 -5.19 16.47 -7.95
N ILE A 75 -4.36 15.80 -8.73
CA ILE A 75 -3.10 16.39 -9.22
C ILE A 75 -3.35 17.65 -10.05
N CYS A 76 -4.47 17.72 -10.76
CA CYS A 76 -4.86 18.90 -11.53
C CYS A 76 -5.03 20.13 -10.64
N ASP A 77 -5.70 19.98 -9.49
CA ASP A 77 -5.89 21.06 -8.53
C ASP A 77 -4.57 21.47 -7.88
N GLN A 78 -3.71 20.50 -7.58
CA GLN A 78 -2.38 20.77 -7.03
C GLN A 78 -1.51 21.55 -8.01
N LEU A 79 -1.53 21.20 -9.30
CA LEU A 79 -0.79 21.91 -10.33
C LEU A 79 -1.31 23.34 -10.50
N ASP A 80 -2.62 23.56 -10.39
CA ASP A 80 -3.19 24.89 -10.45
C ASP A 80 -2.74 25.76 -9.27
N MET A 81 -2.74 25.21 -8.06
CA MET A 81 -2.21 25.91 -6.88
C MET A 81 -0.74 26.28 -7.06
N LEU A 82 0.07 25.32 -7.54
CA LEU A 82 1.49 25.54 -7.79
C LEU A 82 1.72 26.62 -8.85
N TYR A 83 0.94 26.59 -9.94
CA TYR A 83 0.99 27.60 -10.99
C TYR A 83 0.73 28.99 -10.45
N LYS A 84 -0.32 29.16 -9.65
CA LYS A 84 -0.66 30.45 -9.02
C LYS A 84 0.46 30.94 -8.11
N ASP A 85 1.07 30.03 -7.34
CA ASP A 85 2.17 30.39 -6.43
C ASP A 85 3.40 30.83 -7.20
N ILE A 86 3.72 30.16 -8.31
CA ILE A 86 4.83 30.55 -9.20
C ILE A 86 4.57 31.95 -9.77
N LYS A 87 3.36 32.21 -10.27
CA LYS A 87 2.99 33.52 -10.85
C LYS A 87 3.05 34.63 -9.83
N SER A 88 2.68 34.39 -8.59
CA SER A 88 2.73 35.39 -7.52
C SER A 88 4.11 35.55 -6.88
N GLY A 89 5.08 34.67 -7.22
CA GLY A 89 6.42 34.64 -6.62
C GLY A 89 6.43 34.18 -5.16
N ASN A 90 5.46 33.39 -4.74
CA ASN A 90 5.30 32.99 -3.36
C ASN A 90 5.30 31.46 -3.17
N LEU A 91 6.39 30.81 -3.61
CA LEU A 91 6.50 29.34 -3.53
C LEU A 91 6.60 28.83 -2.10
N GLU A 92 7.36 29.50 -1.23
CA GLU A 92 7.62 29.00 0.13
C GLU A 92 6.44 29.11 1.07
N ASN A 93 5.58 30.12 0.89
CA ASN A 93 4.44 30.40 1.75
C ASN A 93 3.13 30.44 0.98
N GLY A 94 3.12 29.83 -0.21
CA GLY A 94 1.95 29.83 -1.09
C GLY A 94 0.91 28.80 -0.70
N GLU A 95 -0.14 28.77 -1.49
CA GLU A 95 -1.30 27.91 -1.27
C GLU A 95 -0.93 26.42 -1.35
N TRP A 96 -0.09 26.05 -2.31
CA TRP A 96 0.28 24.64 -2.51
C TRP A 96 1.11 24.08 -1.36
N VAL A 97 2.17 24.78 -0.93
CA VAL A 97 3.01 24.35 0.18
C VAL A 97 2.19 24.28 1.47
N ASN A 98 1.36 25.25 1.73
CA ASN A 98 0.49 25.25 2.92
C ASN A 98 -0.50 24.09 2.90
N HIS A 99 -1.06 23.77 1.74
CA HIS A 99 -1.96 22.61 1.57
C HIS A 99 -1.23 21.30 1.88
N ILE A 100 -0.07 21.07 1.27
CA ILE A 100 0.73 19.87 1.47
C ILE A 100 1.14 19.73 2.95
N ASP A 101 1.61 20.81 3.56
CA ASP A 101 2.02 20.81 4.97
C ASP A 101 0.85 20.50 5.91
N SER A 102 -0.33 21.03 5.63
CA SER A 102 -1.51 20.74 6.44
C SER A 102 -1.92 19.27 6.37
N VAL A 103 -1.84 18.66 5.21
CA VAL A 103 -2.15 17.23 5.03
C VAL A 103 -1.13 16.37 5.77
N LYS A 104 0.16 16.69 5.67
CA LYS A 104 1.22 15.97 6.39
C LYS A 104 1.08 16.09 7.91
N LYS A 105 0.62 17.23 8.38
CA LYS A 105 0.37 17.46 9.81
C LYS A 105 -0.83 16.68 10.32
N GLU A 106 -1.89 16.59 9.51
CA GLU A 106 -3.09 15.83 9.84
C GLU A 106 -2.83 14.33 9.87
N PHE A 107 -2.00 13.84 8.95
CA PHE A 107 -1.66 12.42 8.83
C PHE A 107 -0.15 12.22 9.00
N PRO A 108 0.37 12.29 10.23
CA PRO A 108 1.80 12.20 10.46
C PRO A 108 2.34 10.79 10.18
N LYS A 109 3.62 10.73 9.79
CA LYS A 109 4.31 9.47 9.61
C LYS A 109 4.40 8.74 10.96
N PRO A 110 4.15 7.40 11.01
CA PRO A 110 4.27 6.64 12.24
C PRO A 110 5.67 6.76 12.86
N THR A 111 5.72 6.73 14.19
CA THR A 111 6.98 6.69 14.94
C THR A 111 7.43 5.24 15.10
N GLY A 112 8.74 5.04 15.28
CA GLY A 112 9.32 3.72 15.47
C GLY A 112 9.97 3.17 14.22
N THR A 113 10.17 1.85 14.19
CA THR A 113 10.86 1.16 13.10
C THR A 113 9.88 0.67 12.06
N LYS A 114 10.14 0.99 10.79
CA LYS A 114 9.35 0.48 9.67
C LYS A 114 9.46 -1.04 9.62
N PRO A 115 8.33 -1.78 9.46
CA PRO A 115 8.38 -3.24 9.28
C PRO A 115 9.22 -3.64 8.06
N PRO A 116 9.89 -4.82 8.10
CA PRO A 116 10.68 -5.28 6.97
C PRO A 116 9.80 -5.59 5.76
N SER A 117 10.38 -5.39 4.56
CA SER A 117 9.71 -5.74 3.31
C SER A 117 9.45 -7.23 3.21
N VAL A 118 8.30 -7.61 2.63
CA VAL A 118 7.92 -9.01 2.36
C VAL A 118 7.95 -9.35 0.88
N MET A 119 8.36 -8.38 0.06
CA MET A 119 8.46 -8.54 -1.40
C MET A 119 9.90 -8.54 -1.85
#